data_1653dc0ef3e63e5949c70bfd0fb8fb5f
#
_entry.id   1653dc0ef3e63e5949c70bfd0fb8fb5f
#
_cell.length_a   1.000
_cell.length_b   1.000
_cell.length_c   1.000
_cell.angle_alpha   90.00
_cell.angle_beta   90.00
_cell.angle_gamma   90.00
#
_symmetry.space_group_name_H-M   'P 1'
#
loop_
_entity.id
_entity.type
_entity.pdbx_description
1 polymer ?
#
loop_
_entity_poly.entity_id
_entity_poly.type
_entity_poly.pdbx_seq_one_letter_code
_entity_poly.pdbx_strand_id
1 'polypeptide(L)'
;MKLKYYGHACFTLRFADGTALAIDPFDESVTYAPCDESCDAALLSHDHFDHNHTESLRGDFRVIREAGEYDVRGVHITAVPSFHDKQGGALRGRNLIFRIEGEGLTIVHLGDLGHMPDDKQLQAIAGADLMLTPIGGTYTIDTPEAEEVIRLAQPKHAVAMHFRTPDYDFNASTCEAFARDMQAVRMPREVEITPETLSALPEAMILSYK
;
A
#
# COMPACT_ATOMS: atom_id res chain seq x y z
N MET A 1 13.38 7.20 -6.35
CA MET A 1 12.65 5.94 -6.05
C MET A 1 11.70 5.60 -7.20
N LYS A 2 11.49 4.31 -7.51
CA LYS A 2 10.43 3.82 -8.40
C LYS A 2 9.37 3.10 -7.59
N LEU A 3 8.10 3.47 -7.78
CA LEU A 3 6.92 2.80 -7.25
C LEU A 3 6.28 2.01 -8.39
N LYS A 4 6.08 0.70 -8.21
CA LYS A 4 5.41 -0.15 -9.19
C LYS A 4 4.27 -0.93 -8.55
N TYR A 5 3.12 -0.95 -9.20
CA TYR A 5 1.90 -1.61 -8.75
C TYR A 5 1.67 -2.93 -9.47
N TYR A 6 1.38 -3.98 -8.74
CA TYR A 6 1.10 -5.32 -9.28
C TYR A 6 -0.39 -5.67 -9.31
N GLY A 7 -1.21 -4.82 -8.72
CA GLY A 7 -2.62 -5.08 -8.47
C GLY A 7 -2.89 -5.41 -7.01
N HIS A 8 -4.15 -5.46 -6.62
CA HIS A 8 -4.62 -5.71 -5.26
C HIS A 8 -4.02 -4.72 -4.26
N ALA A 9 -3.16 -5.17 -3.36
CA ALA A 9 -2.38 -4.31 -2.46
C ALA A 9 -0.86 -4.46 -2.69
N CYS A 10 -0.44 -5.13 -3.77
CA CYS A 10 0.96 -5.45 -4.00
C CYS A 10 1.70 -4.32 -4.72
N PHE A 11 2.79 -3.86 -4.09
CA PHE A 11 3.69 -2.85 -4.64
C PHE A 11 5.15 -3.25 -4.48
N THR A 12 6.00 -2.70 -5.34
CA THR A 12 7.45 -2.65 -5.08
C THR A 12 7.93 -1.21 -5.02
N LEU A 13 8.87 -0.96 -4.11
CA LEU A 13 9.64 0.27 -4.00
C LEU A 13 11.10 -0.05 -4.34
N ARG A 14 11.65 0.66 -5.32
CA ARG A 14 13.06 0.53 -5.68
C ARG A 14 13.75 1.89 -5.57
N PHE A 15 14.69 1.97 -4.65
CA PHE A 15 15.47 3.17 -4.37
C PHE A 15 16.66 3.31 -5.34
N ALA A 16 17.25 4.50 -5.44
CA ALA A 16 18.30 4.81 -6.40
C ALA A 16 19.60 4.04 -6.12
N ASP A 17 19.87 3.69 -4.85
CA ASP A 17 21.01 2.87 -4.44
C ASP A 17 20.83 1.36 -4.77
N GLY A 18 19.66 0.98 -5.32
CA GLY A 18 19.29 -0.39 -5.66
C GLY A 18 18.54 -1.12 -4.57
N THR A 19 18.38 -0.55 -3.36
CA THR A 19 17.54 -1.12 -2.30
C THR A 19 16.12 -1.32 -2.79
N ALA A 20 15.55 -2.50 -2.56
CA ALA A 20 14.22 -2.85 -3.05
C ALA A 20 13.35 -3.48 -1.96
N LEU A 21 12.11 -3.03 -1.87
CA LEU A 21 11.09 -3.57 -0.98
C LEU A 21 9.93 -4.12 -1.82
N ALA A 22 9.39 -5.28 -1.43
CA ALA A 22 8.13 -5.79 -1.91
C ALA A 22 7.09 -5.72 -0.78
N ILE A 23 5.87 -5.28 -1.08
CA ILE A 23 4.80 -5.12 -0.09
C ILE A 23 3.61 -5.97 -0.53
N ASP A 24 3.09 -6.78 0.37
CA ASP A 24 1.91 -7.63 0.21
C ASP A 24 1.89 -8.42 -1.11
N PRO A 25 2.90 -9.27 -1.39
CA PRO A 25 2.90 -10.13 -2.56
C PRO A 25 1.81 -11.20 -2.44
N PHE A 26 1.18 -11.52 -3.57
CA PHE A 26 0.10 -12.48 -3.69
C PHE A 26 0.47 -13.65 -4.60
N ASP A 27 -0.25 -14.74 -4.49
CA ASP A 27 -0.13 -15.93 -5.32
C ASP A 27 -1.03 -15.88 -6.58
N GLU A 28 -1.00 -16.94 -7.37
CA GLU A 28 -1.77 -17.06 -8.62
C GLU A 28 -3.30 -17.11 -8.44
N SER A 29 -3.81 -17.23 -7.19
CA SER A 29 -5.25 -17.15 -6.92
C SER A 29 -5.79 -15.73 -7.07
N VAL A 30 -4.91 -14.74 -6.90
CA VAL A 30 -5.14 -13.35 -7.32
C VAL A 30 -4.72 -13.26 -8.78
N THR A 31 -5.68 -13.15 -9.68
CA THR A 31 -5.51 -13.36 -11.14
C THR A 31 -4.60 -12.36 -11.88
N TYR A 32 -3.86 -11.52 -11.14
CA TYR A 32 -2.79 -10.67 -11.70
C TYR A 32 -1.48 -11.45 -11.82
N ALA A 33 -0.54 -10.91 -12.58
CA ALA A 33 0.82 -11.44 -12.62
C ALA A 33 1.51 -11.24 -11.25
N PRO A 34 1.96 -12.30 -10.58
CA PRO A 34 2.64 -12.20 -9.29
C PRO A 34 3.88 -11.31 -9.36
N CYS A 35 4.25 -10.73 -8.22
CA CYS A 35 5.53 -10.03 -8.08
C CYS A 35 6.67 -11.06 -8.05
N ASP A 36 7.54 -11.04 -9.07
CA ASP A 36 8.69 -11.93 -9.20
C ASP A 36 10.04 -11.20 -9.12
N GLU A 37 10.05 -10.01 -8.51
CA GLU A 37 11.24 -9.17 -8.42
C GLU A 37 12.19 -9.59 -7.30
N SER A 38 13.48 -9.22 -7.45
CA SER A 38 14.44 -9.30 -6.35
C SER A 38 14.22 -8.14 -5.38
N CYS A 39 14.20 -8.44 -4.09
CA CYS A 39 14.07 -7.46 -3.03
C CYS A 39 15.06 -7.72 -1.88
N ASP A 40 15.25 -6.71 -1.03
CA ASP A 40 16.02 -6.78 0.22
C ASP A 40 15.09 -7.04 1.43
N ALA A 41 13.83 -6.65 1.32
CA ALA A 41 12.81 -7.02 2.29
C ALA A 41 11.42 -7.20 1.67
N ALA A 42 10.63 -8.13 2.24
CA ALA A 42 9.21 -8.31 2.01
C ALA A 42 8.44 -7.81 3.24
N LEU A 43 7.51 -6.88 3.04
CA LEU A 43 6.66 -6.28 4.06
C LEU A 43 5.28 -6.93 3.93
N LEU A 44 4.83 -7.62 4.96
CA LEU A 44 3.54 -8.32 4.97
C LEU A 44 2.62 -7.65 5.97
N SER A 45 1.55 -7.02 5.49
CA SER A 45 0.61 -6.31 6.36
C SER A 45 -0.18 -7.27 7.24
N HIS A 46 -0.49 -8.45 6.74
CA HIS A 46 -1.20 -9.50 7.48
C HIS A 46 -1.04 -10.88 6.81
N ASP A 47 -1.60 -11.92 7.43
CA ASP A 47 -1.36 -13.31 7.04
C ASP A 47 -2.54 -13.91 6.25
N HIS A 48 -3.02 -13.20 5.22
CA HIS A 48 -3.94 -13.74 4.23
C HIS A 48 -3.20 -14.13 2.94
N PHE A 49 -3.71 -15.15 2.22
CA PHE A 49 -3.08 -15.74 1.05
C PHE A 49 -2.82 -14.75 -0.09
N ASP A 50 -3.60 -13.69 -0.15
CA ASP A 50 -3.52 -12.61 -1.15
C ASP A 50 -2.58 -11.46 -0.75
N HIS A 51 -1.82 -11.61 0.39
CA HIS A 51 -0.87 -10.62 0.91
C HIS A 51 0.45 -11.19 1.41
N ASN A 52 0.61 -12.52 1.49
CA ASN A 52 1.76 -13.13 2.19
C ASN A 52 2.60 -14.08 1.34
N HIS A 53 2.40 -14.12 0.01
CA HIS A 53 3.08 -15.07 -0.88
C HIS A 53 4.50 -14.62 -1.24
N THR A 54 5.45 -14.92 -0.38
CA THR A 54 6.86 -14.54 -0.58
C THR A 54 7.63 -15.47 -1.52
N GLU A 55 7.08 -16.62 -1.88
CA GLU A 55 7.72 -17.65 -2.71
C GLU A 55 7.95 -17.21 -4.16
N SER A 56 7.21 -16.21 -4.63
CA SER A 56 7.42 -15.62 -5.96
C SER A 56 8.60 -14.63 -6.00
N LEU A 57 8.98 -14.08 -4.84
CA LEU A 57 10.06 -13.10 -4.73
C LEU A 57 11.44 -13.75 -4.89
N ARG A 58 12.41 -12.96 -5.32
CA ARG A 58 13.80 -13.40 -5.53
C ARG A 58 14.75 -12.68 -4.59
N GLY A 59 15.91 -13.29 -4.37
CA GLY A 59 17.00 -12.73 -3.56
C GLY A 59 17.01 -13.27 -2.13
N ASP A 60 17.94 -12.76 -1.36
CA ASP A 60 18.06 -13.02 0.09
C ASP A 60 17.43 -11.84 0.81
N PHE A 61 16.15 -11.95 1.13
CA PHE A 61 15.38 -10.86 1.69
C PHE A 61 14.90 -11.15 3.12
N ARG A 62 14.76 -10.10 3.90
CA ARG A 62 14.15 -10.14 5.23
C ARG A 62 12.63 -10.04 5.11
N VAL A 63 11.89 -10.90 5.84
CA VAL A 63 10.44 -10.75 6.01
C VAL A 63 10.13 -9.89 7.22
N ILE A 64 9.36 -8.81 7.05
CA ILE A 64 8.85 -7.91 8.09
C ILE A 64 7.33 -8.09 8.18
N ARG A 65 6.87 -8.68 9.28
CA ARG A 65 5.46 -9.03 9.52
C ARG A 65 5.01 -8.79 10.97
N GLU A 66 5.83 -8.11 11.76
CA GLU A 66 5.52 -7.74 13.16
C GLU A 66 5.59 -6.22 13.31
N ALA A 67 4.86 -5.69 14.29
CA ALA A 67 4.95 -4.27 14.63
C ALA A 67 6.33 -3.91 15.18
N GLY A 68 6.85 -2.76 14.82
CA GLY A 68 8.16 -2.29 15.26
C GLY A 68 8.84 -1.37 14.26
N GLU A 69 10.11 -1.06 14.55
CA GLU A 69 10.96 -0.25 13.70
C GLU A 69 12.08 -1.11 13.09
N TYR A 70 12.36 -0.89 11.82
CA TYR A 70 13.31 -1.66 11.05
C TYR A 70 14.15 -0.73 10.19
N ASP A 71 15.37 -1.15 9.90
CA ASP A 71 16.22 -0.54 8.88
C ASP A 71 16.58 -1.61 7.82
N VAL A 72 16.41 -1.24 6.57
CA VAL A 72 16.79 -2.06 5.42
C VAL A 72 17.67 -1.19 4.52
N ARG A 73 18.99 -1.35 4.66
CA ARG A 73 20.01 -0.62 3.86
C ARG A 73 19.80 0.92 3.88
N GLY A 74 19.45 1.47 5.03
CA GLY A 74 19.21 2.91 5.19
C GLY A 74 17.80 3.38 4.85
N VAL A 75 16.91 2.46 4.47
CA VAL A 75 15.46 2.74 4.41
C VAL A 75 14.85 2.41 5.76
N HIS A 76 14.29 3.43 6.42
CA HIS A 76 13.64 3.25 7.72
C HIS A 76 12.18 2.84 7.54
N ILE A 77 11.73 1.81 8.27
CA ILE A 77 10.39 1.25 8.17
C ILE A 77 9.78 1.17 9.56
N THR A 78 8.64 1.83 9.76
CA THR A 78 7.82 1.70 10.96
C THR A 78 6.58 0.89 10.63
N ALA A 79 6.43 -0.28 11.25
CA ALA A 79 5.25 -1.14 11.14
C ALA A 79 4.30 -0.87 12.33
N VAL A 80 3.16 -0.24 12.04
CA VAL A 80 2.19 0.22 13.03
C VAL A 80 1.01 -0.75 13.08
N PRO A 81 0.63 -1.27 14.26
CA PRO A 81 -0.48 -2.21 14.36
C PRO A 81 -1.82 -1.53 14.09
N SER A 82 -2.67 -2.21 13.34
CA SER A 82 -4.06 -1.87 13.07
C SER A 82 -4.89 -3.15 12.92
N PHE A 83 -6.13 -3.03 12.44
CA PHE A 83 -7.03 -4.17 12.29
C PHE A 83 -7.66 -4.19 10.91
N HIS A 84 -7.93 -5.41 10.45
CA HIS A 84 -8.56 -5.69 9.17
C HIS A 84 -10.11 -5.67 9.25
N ASP A 85 -10.67 -5.13 10.33
CA ASP A 85 -12.11 -4.97 10.54
C ASP A 85 -12.43 -3.89 11.59
N LYS A 86 -13.72 -3.54 11.68
CA LYS A 86 -14.25 -2.55 12.64
C LYS A 86 -14.47 -3.09 14.06
N GLN A 87 -14.08 -4.35 14.33
CA GLN A 87 -14.30 -5.04 15.62
C GLN A 87 -12.99 -5.40 16.33
N GLY A 88 -11.93 -4.62 16.07
CA GLY A 88 -10.63 -4.82 16.70
C GLY A 88 -9.95 -6.13 16.30
N GLY A 89 -10.15 -6.57 15.06
CA GLY A 89 -9.56 -7.80 14.53
C GLY A 89 -10.35 -9.07 14.81
N ALA A 90 -11.54 -8.98 15.41
CA ALA A 90 -12.32 -10.16 15.77
C ALA A 90 -12.85 -10.94 14.55
N LEU A 91 -12.99 -10.31 13.40
CA LEU A 91 -13.51 -10.94 12.19
C LEU A 91 -12.41 -11.35 11.21
N ARG A 92 -11.40 -10.50 10.99
CA ARG A 92 -10.37 -10.69 9.96
C ARG A 92 -8.93 -10.58 10.47
N GLY A 93 -8.77 -10.33 11.77
CA GLY A 93 -7.46 -10.30 12.39
C GLY A 93 -6.77 -8.94 12.38
N ARG A 94 -5.46 -9.02 12.60
CA ARG A 94 -4.58 -7.85 12.65
C ARG A 94 -4.20 -7.40 11.24
N ASN A 95 -3.81 -6.14 11.14
CA ASN A 95 -3.19 -5.54 9.97
C ASN A 95 -2.01 -4.67 10.43
N LEU A 96 -1.03 -4.48 9.58
CA LEU A 96 0.04 -3.51 9.77
C LEU A 96 -0.08 -2.38 8.75
N ILE A 97 0.09 -1.17 9.23
CA ILE A 97 0.35 -0.01 8.41
C ILE A 97 1.86 0.15 8.33
N PHE A 98 2.43 0.29 7.14
CA PHE A 98 3.85 0.55 6.97
C PHE A 98 4.08 2.02 6.63
N ARG A 99 4.92 2.68 7.44
CA ARG A 99 5.53 3.97 7.11
C ARG A 99 6.97 3.70 6.70
N ILE A 100 7.33 4.11 5.49
CA ILE A 100 8.60 3.81 4.83
C ILE A 100 9.27 5.13 4.48
N GLU A 101 10.46 5.37 5.01
CA GLU A 101 11.21 6.60 4.84
C GLU A 101 12.56 6.33 4.18
N GLY A 102 12.76 6.93 3.01
CA GLY A 102 14.00 6.78 2.22
C GLY A 102 14.11 7.86 1.16
N GLU A 103 15.33 8.26 0.83
CA GLU A 103 15.64 9.29 -0.19
C GLU A 103 14.89 10.63 0.00
N GLY A 104 14.59 11.00 1.24
CA GLY A 104 13.83 12.21 1.56
C GLY A 104 12.34 12.12 1.24
N LEU A 105 11.82 10.92 0.99
CA LEU A 105 10.42 10.63 0.76
C LEU A 105 9.84 9.77 1.88
N THR A 106 8.56 9.99 2.17
CA THR A 106 7.77 9.19 3.11
C THR A 106 6.61 8.53 2.38
N ILE A 107 6.59 7.20 2.36
CA ILE A 107 5.53 6.41 1.77
C ILE A 107 4.78 5.69 2.90
N VAL A 108 3.46 5.73 2.86
CA VAL A 108 2.61 4.96 3.77
C VAL A 108 1.81 3.94 2.99
N HIS A 109 1.84 2.69 3.42
CA HIS A 109 0.99 1.62 2.91
C HIS A 109 0.02 1.19 4.02
N LEU A 110 -1.28 1.32 3.79
CA LEU A 110 -2.28 1.08 4.84
C LEU A 110 -2.63 -0.40 5.01
N GLY A 111 -2.06 -1.31 4.18
CA GLY A 111 -2.48 -2.71 4.16
C GLY A 111 -3.98 -2.81 3.92
N ASP A 112 -4.60 -3.81 4.54
CA ASP A 112 -6.05 -3.98 4.52
C ASP A 112 -6.71 -3.30 5.73
N LEU A 113 -6.43 -2.00 5.91
CA LEU A 113 -7.05 -1.22 6.97
C LEU A 113 -8.57 -1.34 6.91
N GLY A 114 -9.18 -1.89 7.96
CA GLY A 114 -10.61 -2.19 8.03
C GLY A 114 -11.43 -1.26 8.93
N HIS A 115 -10.83 -0.20 9.47
CA HIS A 115 -11.49 0.75 10.39
C HIS A 115 -10.90 2.16 10.25
N MET A 116 -11.57 3.15 10.82
CA MET A 116 -11.01 4.49 10.92
C MET A 116 -9.80 4.49 11.87
N PRO A 117 -8.65 5.07 11.46
CA PRO A 117 -7.46 5.12 12.30
C PRO A 117 -7.70 5.86 13.62
N ASP A 118 -7.11 5.35 14.70
CA ASP A 118 -7.04 6.08 15.97
C ASP A 118 -5.97 7.21 15.93
N ASP A 119 -5.88 8.00 17.00
CA ASP A 119 -4.96 9.15 17.06
C ASP A 119 -3.50 8.75 16.86
N LYS A 120 -3.07 7.57 17.36
CA LYS A 120 -1.70 7.08 17.20
C LYS A 120 -1.41 6.64 15.76
N GLN A 121 -2.37 5.95 15.16
CA GLN A 121 -2.29 5.55 13.77
C GLN A 121 -2.32 6.76 12.84
N LEU A 122 -3.20 7.74 13.10
CA LEU A 122 -3.23 9.02 12.36
C LEU A 122 -1.90 9.76 12.47
N GLN A 123 -1.30 9.84 13.66
CA GLN A 123 0.01 10.44 13.83
C GLN A 123 1.10 9.73 13.01
N ALA A 124 1.04 8.40 12.93
CA ALA A 124 2.01 7.62 12.16
C ALA A 124 1.89 7.79 10.64
N ILE A 125 0.67 8.02 10.13
CA ILE A 125 0.41 8.15 8.69
C ILE A 125 0.38 9.60 8.20
N ALA A 126 0.34 10.58 9.11
CA ALA A 126 0.19 11.99 8.78
C ALA A 126 1.35 12.51 7.92
N GLY A 127 1.00 13.39 6.96
CA GLY A 127 1.94 14.14 6.15
C GLY A 127 2.84 13.29 5.24
N ALA A 128 2.42 12.06 4.91
CA ALA A 128 3.14 11.23 3.96
C ALA A 128 3.25 11.91 2.59
N ASP A 129 4.34 11.65 1.87
CA ASP A 129 4.45 12.09 0.48
C ASP A 129 3.51 11.28 -0.42
N LEU A 130 3.45 9.95 -0.20
CA LEU A 130 2.48 9.07 -0.85
C LEU A 130 1.77 8.21 0.19
N MET A 131 0.45 8.06 0.05
CA MET A 131 -0.35 7.13 0.85
C MET A 131 -1.07 6.13 -0.07
N LEU A 132 -0.71 4.85 0.05
CA LEU A 132 -1.30 3.73 -0.67
C LEU A 132 -2.50 3.24 0.15
N THR A 133 -3.72 3.51 -0.37
CA THR A 133 -4.96 3.46 0.40
C THR A 133 -5.93 2.45 -0.18
N PRO A 134 -6.40 1.46 0.60
CA PRO A 134 -7.45 0.56 0.16
C PRO A 134 -8.78 1.31 0.05
N ILE A 135 -9.57 1.00 -1.00
CA ILE A 135 -10.84 1.70 -1.30
C ILE A 135 -12.00 0.75 -1.59
N GLY A 136 -11.75 -0.56 -1.56
CA GLY A 136 -12.70 -1.56 -2.05
C GLY A 136 -13.91 -1.81 -1.16
N GLY A 137 -13.87 -1.46 0.11
CA GLY A 137 -14.91 -1.83 1.07
C GLY A 137 -15.00 -3.34 1.29
N THR A 138 -16.05 -3.83 1.92
CA THR A 138 -16.34 -5.23 2.28
C THR A 138 -15.26 -5.85 3.19
N TYR A 139 -14.01 -5.85 2.75
CA TYR A 139 -12.86 -6.36 3.48
C TYR A 139 -12.06 -5.24 4.15
N THR A 140 -11.99 -4.08 3.53
CA THR A 140 -11.24 -2.89 3.96
C THR A 140 -12.16 -1.72 4.23
N ILE A 141 -11.63 -0.55 4.55
CA ILE A 141 -12.36 0.70 4.46
C ILE A 141 -12.91 0.89 3.05
N ASP A 142 -14.09 1.49 2.93
CA ASP A 142 -14.69 1.81 1.64
C ASP A 142 -14.20 3.18 1.10
N THR A 143 -14.65 3.57 -0.09
CA THR A 143 -14.23 4.83 -0.71
C THR A 143 -14.52 6.06 0.17
N PRO A 144 -15.71 6.28 0.74
CA PRO A 144 -15.97 7.40 1.65
C PRO A 144 -15.06 7.41 2.90
N GLU A 145 -14.80 6.25 3.50
CA GLU A 145 -13.90 6.13 4.63
C GLU A 145 -12.44 6.40 4.23
N ALA A 146 -12.02 5.94 3.05
CA ALA A 146 -10.69 6.22 2.51
C ALA A 146 -10.47 7.71 2.26
N GLU A 147 -11.46 8.41 1.70
CA GLU A 147 -11.44 9.86 1.52
C GLU A 147 -11.33 10.61 2.85
N GLU A 148 -12.03 10.15 3.87
CA GLU A 148 -11.93 10.73 5.22
C GLU A 148 -10.56 10.47 5.84
N VAL A 149 -9.97 9.28 5.68
CA VAL A 149 -8.60 8.98 6.12
C VAL A 149 -7.60 9.89 5.40
N ILE A 150 -7.73 10.08 4.08
CA ILE A 150 -6.89 11.00 3.30
C ILE A 150 -7.02 12.44 3.83
N ARG A 151 -8.24 12.89 4.07
CA ARG A 151 -8.51 14.23 4.63
C ARG A 151 -7.89 14.45 6.01
N LEU A 152 -7.91 13.43 6.87
CA LEU A 152 -7.34 13.50 8.22
C LEU A 152 -5.82 13.40 8.22
N ALA A 153 -5.25 12.48 7.43
CA ALA A 153 -3.81 12.24 7.36
C ALA A 153 -3.06 13.29 6.52
N GLN A 154 -3.74 13.96 5.61
CA GLN A 154 -3.18 15.00 4.73
C GLN A 154 -1.91 14.56 4.00
N PRO A 155 -1.88 13.41 3.30
CA PRO A 155 -0.78 13.06 2.44
C PRO A 155 -0.68 14.06 1.28
N LYS A 156 0.50 14.21 0.66
CA LYS A 156 0.63 15.02 -0.56
C LYS A 156 -0.06 14.36 -1.74
N HIS A 157 0.01 13.03 -1.80
CA HIS A 157 -0.58 12.24 -2.90
C HIS A 157 -1.17 10.94 -2.34
N ALA A 158 -2.37 10.56 -2.82
CA ALA A 158 -3.02 9.30 -2.50
C ALA A 158 -3.03 8.36 -3.72
N VAL A 159 -2.76 7.09 -3.50
CA VAL A 159 -2.82 6.03 -4.53
C VAL A 159 -3.86 5.00 -4.10
N ALA A 160 -4.86 4.77 -4.94
CA ALA A 160 -5.88 3.77 -4.69
C ALA A 160 -5.34 2.34 -4.87
N MET A 161 -5.72 1.45 -3.98
CA MET A 161 -5.42 0.01 -4.05
C MET A 161 -6.60 -0.82 -3.52
N HIS A 162 -6.49 -2.15 -3.60
CA HIS A 162 -7.46 -3.13 -3.07
C HIS A 162 -8.90 -2.86 -3.53
N PHE A 163 -9.09 -2.76 -4.83
CA PHE A 163 -10.39 -2.57 -5.48
C PHE A 163 -10.62 -3.61 -6.58
N ARG A 164 -11.87 -3.91 -6.86
CA ARG A 164 -12.25 -4.85 -7.93
C ARG A 164 -11.89 -4.31 -9.31
N THR A 165 -11.36 -5.19 -10.14
CA THR A 165 -11.03 -4.91 -11.55
C THR A 165 -11.67 -5.97 -12.45
N PRO A 166 -11.70 -5.75 -13.78
CA PRO A 166 -12.18 -6.78 -14.73
C PRO A 166 -11.37 -8.10 -14.69
N ASP A 167 -10.09 -8.03 -14.29
CA ASP A 167 -9.21 -9.21 -14.23
C ASP A 167 -9.26 -9.93 -12.87
N TYR A 168 -9.71 -9.26 -11.82
CA TYR A 168 -9.88 -9.85 -10.49
C TYR A 168 -11.23 -9.42 -9.91
N ASP A 169 -12.24 -10.29 -10.16
CA ASP A 169 -13.64 -10.08 -9.75
C ASP A 169 -13.88 -10.70 -8.38
N PHE A 170 -13.59 -9.94 -7.34
CA PHE A 170 -13.89 -10.30 -5.96
C PHE A 170 -14.93 -9.33 -5.36
N ASN A 171 -15.48 -9.64 -4.20
CA ASN A 171 -16.54 -8.86 -3.58
C ASN A 171 -16.03 -7.53 -3.00
N ALA A 172 -15.66 -6.61 -3.88
CA ALA A 172 -15.24 -5.25 -3.55
C ALA A 172 -15.80 -4.25 -4.55
N SER A 173 -15.80 -2.97 -4.19
CA SER A 173 -16.11 -1.87 -5.10
C SER A 173 -15.01 -1.68 -6.14
N THR A 174 -15.36 -1.10 -7.28
CA THR A 174 -14.39 -0.64 -8.30
C THR A 174 -13.79 0.70 -7.89
N CYS A 175 -12.78 1.17 -8.61
CA CYS A 175 -12.17 2.48 -8.34
C CYS A 175 -12.95 3.69 -8.88
N GLU A 176 -14.13 3.50 -9.49
CA GLU A 176 -14.82 4.58 -10.19
C GLU A 176 -15.38 5.67 -9.26
N ALA A 177 -15.82 5.31 -8.05
CA ALA A 177 -16.24 6.29 -7.05
C ALA A 177 -15.04 7.17 -6.63
N PHE A 178 -13.94 6.55 -6.26
CA PHE A 178 -12.70 7.25 -5.90
C PHE A 178 -12.18 8.12 -7.05
N ALA A 179 -12.21 7.62 -8.29
CA ALA A 179 -11.80 8.39 -9.46
C ALA A 179 -12.60 9.66 -9.63
N ARG A 180 -13.92 9.59 -9.44
CA ARG A 180 -14.83 10.72 -9.57
C ARG A 180 -14.68 11.71 -8.41
N ASP A 181 -14.72 11.23 -7.18
CA ASP A 181 -14.83 12.07 -5.99
C ASP A 181 -13.51 12.74 -5.63
N MET A 182 -12.39 12.03 -5.81
CA MET A 182 -11.03 12.55 -5.63
C MET A 182 -10.41 13.14 -6.91
N GLN A 183 -11.14 13.15 -8.03
CA GLN A 183 -10.60 13.55 -9.36
C GLN A 183 -9.30 12.81 -9.70
N ALA A 184 -9.22 11.53 -9.35
CA ALA A 184 -8.00 10.75 -9.44
C ALA A 184 -7.59 10.52 -10.90
N VAL A 185 -6.30 10.67 -11.18
CA VAL A 185 -5.71 10.48 -12.50
C VAL A 185 -5.22 9.05 -12.66
N ARG A 186 -5.53 8.44 -13.81
CA ARG A 186 -4.99 7.12 -14.17
C ARG A 186 -3.54 7.27 -14.63
N MET A 187 -2.66 6.49 -14.01
CA MET A 187 -1.21 6.57 -14.20
C MET A 187 -0.66 5.23 -14.71
N PRO A 188 0.53 5.22 -15.30
CA PRO A 188 1.23 3.98 -15.64
C PRO A 188 1.42 3.05 -14.44
N ARG A 189 1.71 1.78 -14.70
CA ARG A 189 2.01 0.76 -13.68
C ARG A 189 3.20 1.14 -12.78
N GLU A 190 4.20 1.79 -13.35
CA GLU A 190 5.41 2.23 -12.67
C GLU A 190 5.55 3.75 -12.78
N VAL A 191 5.85 4.39 -11.66
CA VAL A 191 6.06 5.85 -11.57
C VAL A 191 7.41 6.10 -10.88
N GLU A 192 8.24 6.92 -11.50
CA GLU A 192 9.47 7.40 -10.89
C GLU A 192 9.21 8.69 -10.10
N ILE A 193 9.63 8.69 -8.84
CA ILE A 193 9.33 9.73 -7.88
C ILE A 193 10.62 10.16 -7.19
N THR A 194 10.87 11.46 -7.21
CA THR A 194 11.93 12.11 -6.44
C THR A 194 11.36 13.29 -5.68
N PRO A 195 12.05 13.82 -4.65
CA PRO A 195 11.58 15.02 -3.97
C PRO A 195 11.31 16.20 -4.91
N GLU A 196 12.07 16.31 -6.02
CA GLU A 196 11.93 17.38 -7.02
C GLU A 196 10.72 17.18 -7.93
N THR A 197 10.38 15.92 -8.27
CA THR A 197 9.26 15.62 -9.17
C THR A 197 7.94 15.40 -8.44
N LEU A 198 7.97 15.24 -7.13
CA LEU A 198 6.80 14.93 -6.30
C LEU A 198 5.66 15.92 -6.53
N SER A 199 5.95 17.22 -6.54
CA SER A 199 4.93 18.27 -6.70
C SER A 199 4.23 18.29 -8.07
N ALA A 200 4.74 17.55 -9.05
CA ALA A 200 4.12 17.41 -10.37
C ALA A 200 3.12 16.25 -10.46
N LEU A 201 3.07 15.38 -9.44
CA LEU A 201 2.12 14.29 -9.40
C LEU A 201 0.69 14.78 -9.10
N PRO A 202 -0.34 14.09 -9.59
CA PRO A 202 -1.72 14.34 -9.19
C PRO A 202 -1.95 14.07 -7.69
N GLU A 203 -2.83 14.83 -7.04
CA GLU A 203 -3.18 14.62 -5.62
C GLU A 203 -3.74 13.22 -5.37
N ALA A 204 -4.50 12.66 -6.32
CA ALA A 204 -5.02 11.30 -6.25
C ALA A 204 -4.70 10.53 -7.54
N MET A 205 -4.31 9.27 -7.41
CA MET A 205 -3.85 8.42 -8.51
C MET A 205 -4.46 7.02 -8.46
N ILE A 206 -4.68 6.45 -9.65
CA ILE A 206 -5.00 5.04 -9.84
C ILE A 206 -3.96 4.47 -10.80
N LEU A 207 -3.06 3.63 -10.29
CA LEU A 207 -2.02 3.04 -11.12
C LEU A 207 -2.59 1.86 -11.93
N SER A 208 -2.07 1.68 -13.14
CA SER A 208 -2.32 0.46 -13.91
C SER A 208 -1.64 -0.73 -13.24
N TYR A 209 -2.24 -1.91 -13.33
CA TYR A 209 -1.63 -3.18 -12.90
C TYR A 209 -1.11 -4.01 -14.10
N LYS A 210 -1.26 -3.47 -15.33
CA LYS A 210 -0.80 -4.06 -16.61
C LYS A 210 0.35 -3.29 -17.20
#